data_b3b923820e7d9b101975b45df497b1ef
#
_entry.id   b3b923820e7d9b101975b45df497b1ef
#
_cell.length_a   1.000
_cell.length_b   1.000
_cell.length_c   1.000
_cell.angle_alpha   90.00
_cell.angle_beta   90.00
_cell.angle_gamma   90.00
#
_symmetry.space_group_name_H-M   'P 1'
#
loop_
_entity.id
_entity.type
_entity.pdbx_description
1 polymer ?
#
loop_
_entity_poly.entity_id
_entity_poly.type
_entity_poly.pdbx_seq_one_letter_code
_entity_poly.pdbx_strand_id
1 'polypeptide(L)'
;MWGEFTPIQPRAGGTRSQTIHKIIPSYFRYNNMSYIQSIYHIVFRTYRSEQTINELHESELYAVVMEQTKGMQGRLIRVGGMPDHLHLLVSLPATMSVSQYVQSVKTFTSRWMKANPSFPYWNGWGREYAAISYNVRDKEMIVNYIKGQKEHHRVVSFADEYRQFLTENGVVIREEYFLTD
;
A
#
# COMPACT_ATOMS: atom_id res chain seq x y z
N MET A 1 35.61 6.46 16.16
CA MET A 1 35.63 6.91 17.57
C MET A 1 34.19 6.91 18.05
N TRP A 2 33.75 5.83 18.69
CA TRP A 2 32.37 5.63 19.14
C TRP A 2 32.25 6.10 20.58
N GLY A 3 31.41 7.09 20.86
CA GLY A 3 31.22 7.63 22.19
C GLY A 3 30.44 6.65 23.08
N GLU A 4 30.92 6.50 24.29
CA GLU A 4 30.37 5.61 25.34
C GLU A 4 28.97 6.11 25.78
N PHE A 5 27.98 5.18 25.77
CA PHE A 5 26.67 5.40 26.37
C PHE A 5 26.73 5.17 27.88
N THR A 6 26.50 6.22 28.65
CA THR A 6 26.34 6.11 30.11
C THR A 6 24.87 5.80 30.44
N PRO A 7 24.53 4.76 31.21
CA PRO A 7 23.15 4.46 31.58
C PRO A 7 22.65 5.43 32.67
N ILE A 8 21.45 5.96 32.46
CA ILE A 8 20.74 6.83 33.42
C ILE A 8 20.15 5.93 34.53
N GLN A 9 20.53 6.16 35.78
CA GLN A 9 19.98 5.49 36.96
C GLN A 9 18.59 6.03 37.33
N PRO A 10 17.61 5.20 37.74
CA PRO A 10 16.30 5.65 38.16
C PRO A 10 16.34 6.23 39.59
N ARG A 11 15.76 7.43 39.76
CA ARG A 11 15.52 8.03 41.09
C ARG A 11 14.37 7.29 41.80
N ALA A 12 14.62 6.83 42.99
CA ALA A 12 13.64 6.33 43.96
C ALA A 12 12.85 7.52 44.58
N GLY A 13 11.53 7.37 44.67
CA GLY A 13 10.69 8.33 45.39
C GLY A 13 9.21 8.00 45.21
N GLY A 14 8.64 7.31 46.23
CA GLY A 14 7.33 6.70 46.24
C GLY A 14 6.14 7.66 46.25
N THR A 15 5.00 7.11 45.92
CA THR A 15 3.75 7.13 46.73
C THR A 15 2.71 6.23 46.04
N ARG A 16 2.09 5.37 46.82
CA ARG A 16 0.99 4.47 46.42
C ARG A 16 -0.19 5.33 45.91
N SER A 17 -0.59 5.16 44.69
CA SER A 17 -1.89 5.56 44.19
C SER A 17 -2.63 4.32 43.72
N GLN A 18 -3.87 4.21 44.16
CA GLN A 18 -4.76 3.06 44.01
C GLN A 18 -5.00 2.71 42.52
N THR A 19 -4.76 1.47 42.19
CA THR A 19 -4.93 0.90 40.86
C THR A 19 -6.41 0.75 40.54
N ILE A 20 -6.96 1.63 39.71
CA ILE A 20 -8.25 1.39 39.07
C ILE A 20 -7.98 0.37 37.94
N HIS A 21 -8.35 -0.88 38.20
CA HIS A 21 -8.42 -1.90 37.16
C HIS A 21 -9.56 -1.57 36.19
N LYS A 22 -9.28 -0.74 35.20
CA LYS A 22 -10.11 -0.69 34.00
C LYS A 22 -9.93 -2.04 33.28
N ILE A 23 -11.00 -2.80 33.20
CA ILE A 23 -11.10 -4.01 32.38
C ILE A 23 -10.94 -3.56 30.92
N ILE A 24 -9.72 -3.67 30.40
CA ILE A 24 -9.45 -3.47 28.97
C ILE A 24 -9.90 -4.74 28.26
N PRO A 25 -10.81 -4.67 27.28
CA PRO A 25 -11.24 -5.86 26.54
C PRO A 25 -10.01 -6.59 25.97
N SER A 26 -10.07 -7.92 25.93
CA SER A 26 -8.98 -8.80 25.49
C SER A 26 -8.46 -8.50 24.06
N TYR A 27 -9.21 -7.75 23.29
CA TYR A 27 -8.87 -7.23 21.96
C TYR A 27 -7.68 -6.24 21.98
N PHE A 28 -7.37 -5.60 23.12
CA PHE A 28 -6.25 -4.64 23.28
C PHE A 28 -4.98 -5.25 23.87
N ARG A 29 -4.89 -6.58 24.05
CA ARG A 29 -3.75 -7.22 24.69
C ARG A 29 -2.50 -7.43 23.81
N TYR A 30 -2.56 -7.02 22.55
CA TYR A 30 -1.32 -6.87 21.76
C TYR A 30 -0.86 -5.42 21.84
N ASN A 31 -0.46 -5.00 23.03
CA ASN A 31 0.34 -3.80 23.19
C ASN A 31 1.71 -4.06 22.56
N ASN A 32 1.78 -3.83 21.25
CA ASN A 32 3.04 -3.55 20.62
C ASN A 32 3.56 -2.26 21.27
N MET A 33 4.55 -2.41 22.17
CA MET A 33 5.28 -1.27 22.72
C MET A 33 6.13 -0.58 21.64
N SER A 34 5.94 -0.94 20.39
CA SER A 34 6.67 -0.42 19.23
C SER A 34 5.80 0.53 18.44
N TYR A 35 6.33 1.72 18.16
CA TYR A 35 5.73 2.71 17.26
C TYR A 35 6.24 2.45 15.85
N ILE A 36 5.39 1.89 14.98
CA ILE A 36 5.76 1.53 13.61
C ILE A 36 4.88 2.32 12.65
N GLN A 37 5.52 2.93 11.65
CA GLN A 37 4.87 3.64 10.57
C GLN A 37 5.51 3.22 9.24
N SER A 38 4.82 2.35 8.50
CA SER A 38 5.27 1.84 7.23
C SER A 38 4.24 2.22 6.18
N ILE A 39 4.55 3.26 5.40
CA ILE A 39 3.69 3.76 4.32
C ILE A 39 4.35 3.44 2.99
N TYR A 40 3.59 2.80 2.10
CA TYR A 40 4.05 2.43 0.77
C TYR A 40 3.11 2.98 -0.30
N HIS A 41 3.70 3.54 -1.35
CA HIS A 41 3.03 3.74 -2.63
C HIS A 41 3.33 2.53 -3.50
N ILE A 42 2.29 1.78 -3.84
CA ILE A 42 2.40 0.54 -4.60
C ILE A 42 1.71 0.75 -5.94
N VAL A 43 2.39 0.35 -7.02
CA VAL A 43 1.86 0.44 -8.39
C VAL A 43 1.96 -0.92 -9.04
N PHE A 44 0.87 -1.38 -9.65
CA PHE A 44 0.86 -2.59 -10.46
C PHE A 44 -0.17 -2.50 -11.58
N ARG A 45 0.10 -3.19 -12.67
CA ARG A 45 -0.70 -3.14 -13.89
C ARG A 45 -1.52 -4.41 -14.11
N THR A 46 -2.47 -4.32 -15.02
CA THR A 46 -3.15 -5.48 -15.60
C THR A 46 -2.18 -6.30 -16.45
N TYR A 47 -2.54 -7.54 -16.74
CA TYR A 47 -1.78 -8.38 -17.64
C TYR A 47 -1.59 -7.68 -18.99
N ARG A 48 -0.34 -7.56 -19.45
CA ARG A 48 0.08 -6.85 -20.67
C ARG A 48 -0.36 -5.40 -20.77
N SER A 49 -0.66 -4.74 -19.66
CA SER A 49 -1.23 -3.38 -19.62
C SER A 49 -2.53 -3.26 -20.43
N GLU A 50 -3.31 -4.35 -20.53
CA GLU A 50 -4.62 -4.33 -21.19
C GLU A 50 -5.62 -3.49 -20.39
N GLN A 51 -6.43 -2.68 -21.06
CA GLN A 51 -7.45 -1.82 -20.45
C GLN A 51 -8.68 -2.65 -20.05
N THR A 52 -8.57 -3.41 -18.97
CA THR A 52 -9.59 -4.37 -18.53
C THR A 52 -10.32 -3.98 -17.25
N ILE A 53 -9.89 -2.91 -16.58
CA ILE A 53 -10.61 -2.33 -15.44
C ILE A 53 -11.70 -1.42 -15.99
N ASN A 54 -12.96 -1.80 -15.75
CA ASN A 54 -14.11 -1.00 -16.18
C ASN A 54 -14.21 0.28 -15.31
N GLU A 55 -14.03 1.45 -15.91
CA GLU A 55 -14.05 2.73 -15.19
C GLU A 55 -15.39 3.05 -14.52
N LEU A 56 -16.52 2.57 -15.08
CA LEU A 56 -17.83 2.75 -14.47
C LEU A 56 -18.00 1.96 -13.17
N HIS A 57 -17.18 0.91 -12.98
CA HIS A 57 -17.22 -0.01 -11.85
C HIS A 57 -15.93 -0.01 -11.02
N GLU A 58 -14.98 0.89 -11.30
CA GLU A 58 -13.71 0.96 -10.56
C GLU A 58 -13.89 1.15 -9.05
N SER A 59 -14.96 1.86 -8.65
CA SER A 59 -15.28 2.07 -7.23
C SER A 59 -15.61 0.77 -6.50
N GLU A 60 -16.20 -0.22 -7.18
CA GLU A 60 -16.44 -1.54 -6.62
C GLU A 60 -15.11 -2.28 -6.36
N LEU A 61 -14.18 -2.22 -7.33
CA LEU A 61 -12.84 -2.77 -7.18
C LEU A 61 -12.09 -2.09 -6.02
N TYR A 62 -12.20 -0.77 -5.89
CA TYR A 62 -11.56 -0.01 -4.80
C TYR A 62 -12.12 -0.41 -3.42
N ALA A 63 -13.42 -0.64 -3.33
CA ALA A 63 -14.03 -1.14 -2.09
C ALA A 63 -13.50 -2.53 -1.71
N VAL A 64 -13.35 -3.42 -2.69
CA VAL A 64 -12.77 -4.77 -2.49
C VAL A 64 -11.32 -4.68 -2.02
N VAL A 65 -10.50 -3.81 -2.62
CA VAL A 65 -9.11 -3.57 -2.19
C VAL A 65 -9.08 -3.06 -0.74
N MET A 66 -9.99 -2.16 -0.38
CA MET A 66 -10.08 -1.60 0.97
C MET A 66 -10.41 -2.68 1.99
N GLU A 67 -11.43 -3.50 1.74
CA GLU A 67 -11.82 -4.57 2.65
C GLU A 67 -10.73 -5.65 2.79
N GLN A 68 -10.08 -6.01 1.69
CA GLN A 68 -8.95 -6.94 1.72
C GLN A 68 -7.77 -6.37 2.54
N THR A 69 -7.46 -5.09 2.36
CA THR A 69 -6.40 -4.40 3.13
C THR A 69 -6.71 -4.40 4.63
N LYS A 70 -7.98 -4.09 4.99
CA LYS A 70 -8.46 -4.09 6.37
C LYS A 70 -8.39 -5.49 6.99
N GLY A 71 -8.78 -6.52 6.24
CA GLY A 71 -8.69 -7.92 6.68
C GLY A 71 -7.26 -8.36 7.01
N MET A 72 -6.27 -7.76 6.35
CA MET A 72 -4.84 -7.94 6.62
C MET A 72 -4.27 -6.99 7.68
N GLN A 73 -5.13 -6.30 8.44
CA GLN A 73 -4.75 -5.31 9.47
C GLN A 73 -3.96 -4.11 8.90
N GLY A 74 -3.97 -3.91 7.60
CA GLY A 74 -3.44 -2.74 6.93
C GLY A 74 -4.46 -1.60 6.90
N ARG A 75 -4.01 -0.42 6.51
CA ARG A 75 -4.86 0.74 6.28
C ARG A 75 -4.62 1.28 4.88
N LEU A 76 -5.61 1.13 4.01
CA LEU A 76 -5.62 1.79 2.72
C LEU A 76 -5.87 3.29 2.93
N ILE A 77 -4.92 4.12 2.51
CA ILE A 77 -4.98 5.58 2.64
C ILE A 77 -5.63 6.16 1.38
N ARG A 78 -5.20 5.66 0.22
CA ARG A 78 -5.75 6.05 -1.08
C ARG A 78 -5.61 4.91 -2.08
N VAL A 79 -6.58 4.80 -2.98
CA VAL A 79 -6.52 4.00 -4.19
C VAL A 79 -7.00 4.84 -5.35
N GLY A 80 -6.46 4.61 -6.51
CA GLY A 80 -6.84 5.19 -7.80
C GLY A 80 -6.08 4.52 -8.91
N GLY A 81 -6.38 4.85 -10.14
CA GLY A 81 -5.69 4.29 -11.30
C GLY A 81 -6.42 4.55 -12.60
N MET A 82 -6.06 3.78 -13.58
CA MET A 82 -6.57 3.81 -14.95
C MET A 82 -7.08 2.40 -15.33
N PRO A 83 -7.69 2.22 -16.51
CA PRO A 83 -8.16 0.91 -16.93
C PRO A 83 -7.09 -0.20 -16.99
N ASP A 84 -5.81 0.17 -17.03
CA ASP A 84 -4.66 -0.74 -17.16
C ASP A 84 -3.76 -0.85 -15.92
N HIS A 85 -3.95 -0.02 -14.87
CA HIS A 85 -3.14 -0.09 -13.66
C HIS A 85 -3.80 0.51 -12.42
N LEU A 86 -3.26 0.19 -11.24
CA LEU A 86 -3.66 0.76 -9.95
C LEU A 86 -2.47 1.33 -9.18
N HIS A 87 -2.75 2.42 -8.47
CA HIS A 87 -1.93 3.01 -7.42
C HIS A 87 -2.59 2.81 -6.07
N LEU A 88 -1.85 2.29 -5.10
CA LEU A 88 -2.29 2.13 -3.72
C LEU A 88 -1.34 2.89 -2.80
N LEU A 89 -1.86 3.79 -1.99
CA LEU A 89 -1.13 4.30 -0.83
C LEU A 89 -1.63 3.57 0.41
N VAL A 90 -0.77 2.77 1.05
CA VAL A 90 -1.15 1.87 2.13
C VAL A 90 -0.17 1.94 3.30
N SER A 91 -0.70 1.85 4.51
CA SER A 91 0.09 1.60 5.72
C SER A 91 -0.04 0.13 6.11
N LEU A 92 1.10 -0.58 6.20
CA LEU A 92 1.13 -2.00 6.52
C LEU A 92 1.56 -2.24 7.97
N PRO A 93 1.04 -3.28 8.62
CA PRO A 93 1.52 -3.71 9.94
C PRO A 93 2.93 -4.31 9.80
N ALA A 94 3.73 -4.26 10.87
CA ALA A 94 5.10 -4.80 10.90
C ALA A 94 5.20 -6.29 10.57
N THR A 95 4.12 -7.02 10.77
CA THR A 95 4.04 -8.47 10.55
C THR A 95 3.75 -8.85 9.08
N MET A 96 3.50 -7.86 8.22
CA MET A 96 3.14 -8.07 6.82
C MET A 96 4.26 -7.58 5.90
N SER A 97 4.81 -8.45 5.06
CA SER A 97 5.70 -8.01 3.98
C SER A 97 4.91 -7.39 2.83
N VAL A 98 5.54 -6.46 2.11
CA VAL A 98 4.92 -5.84 0.92
C VAL A 98 4.56 -6.88 -0.13
N SER A 99 5.42 -7.88 -0.34
CA SER A 99 5.17 -8.95 -1.32
C SER A 99 3.95 -9.80 -0.97
N GLN A 100 3.78 -10.19 0.31
CA GLN A 100 2.60 -10.91 0.78
C GLN A 100 1.32 -10.08 0.61
N TYR A 101 1.39 -8.78 0.93
CA TYR A 101 0.27 -7.85 0.74
C TYR A 101 -0.16 -7.78 -0.73
N VAL A 102 0.79 -7.49 -1.62
CA VAL A 102 0.51 -7.36 -3.07
C VAL A 102 -0.03 -8.67 -3.64
N GLN A 103 0.59 -9.80 -3.30
CA GLN A 103 0.12 -11.13 -3.73
C GLN A 103 -1.33 -11.38 -3.29
N SER A 104 -1.65 -11.07 -2.03
CA SER A 104 -3.00 -11.26 -1.48
C SER A 104 -4.02 -10.37 -2.20
N VAL A 105 -3.73 -9.08 -2.36
CA VAL A 105 -4.60 -8.14 -3.08
C VAL A 105 -4.82 -8.58 -4.52
N LYS A 106 -3.75 -8.85 -5.28
CA LYS A 106 -3.85 -9.31 -6.67
C LYS A 106 -4.66 -10.61 -6.79
N THR A 107 -4.41 -11.59 -5.93
CA THR A 107 -5.11 -12.88 -5.97
C THR A 107 -6.60 -12.72 -5.68
N PHE A 108 -6.94 -11.97 -4.63
CA PHE A 108 -8.33 -11.80 -4.22
C PHE A 108 -9.11 -10.98 -5.24
N THR A 109 -8.59 -9.82 -5.63
CA THR A 109 -9.26 -8.95 -6.60
C THR A 109 -9.41 -9.62 -7.97
N SER A 110 -8.39 -10.39 -8.41
CA SER A 110 -8.47 -11.13 -9.68
C SER A 110 -9.59 -12.17 -9.68
N ARG A 111 -9.75 -12.92 -8.58
CA ARG A 111 -10.85 -13.89 -8.45
C ARG A 111 -12.20 -13.18 -8.43
N TRP A 112 -12.30 -12.09 -7.70
CA TRP A 112 -13.53 -11.31 -7.58
C TRP A 112 -13.91 -10.69 -8.93
N MET A 113 -13.00 -10.04 -9.64
CA MET A 113 -13.25 -9.44 -10.97
C MET A 113 -13.65 -10.52 -11.98
N LYS A 114 -13.00 -11.69 -11.97
CA LYS A 114 -13.34 -12.80 -12.86
C LYS A 114 -14.77 -13.31 -12.67
N ALA A 115 -15.29 -13.23 -11.45
CA ALA A 115 -16.65 -13.64 -11.12
C ALA A 115 -17.69 -12.50 -11.26
N ASN A 116 -17.25 -11.26 -11.49
CA ASN A 116 -18.12 -10.09 -11.54
C ASN A 116 -18.43 -9.70 -12.99
N PRO A 117 -19.71 -9.73 -13.43
CA PRO A 117 -20.12 -9.36 -14.79
C PRO A 117 -19.75 -7.93 -15.19
N SER A 118 -19.50 -7.03 -14.24
CA SER A 118 -19.08 -5.65 -14.50
C SER A 118 -17.66 -5.56 -15.10
N PHE A 119 -16.88 -6.67 -15.07
CA PHE A 119 -15.51 -6.74 -15.61
C PHE A 119 -15.38 -7.84 -16.69
N PRO A 120 -16.12 -7.75 -17.80
CA PRO A 120 -16.22 -8.84 -18.78
C PRO A 120 -14.90 -9.13 -19.51
N TYR A 121 -14.00 -8.16 -19.56
CA TYR A 121 -12.71 -8.26 -20.25
C TYR A 121 -11.55 -8.56 -19.30
N TRP A 122 -11.84 -8.84 -18.03
CA TRP A 122 -10.79 -9.07 -17.04
C TRP A 122 -9.92 -10.29 -17.40
N ASN A 123 -8.60 -10.06 -17.54
CA ASN A 123 -7.60 -11.05 -17.95
C ASN A 123 -6.52 -11.33 -16.91
N GLY A 124 -6.52 -10.59 -15.80
CA GLY A 124 -5.56 -10.76 -14.70
C GLY A 124 -4.64 -9.58 -14.47
N TRP A 125 -3.85 -9.67 -13.42
CA TRP A 125 -2.78 -8.73 -13.12
C TRP A 125 -1.47 -9.15 -13.77
N GLY A 126 -0.66 -8.20 -14.21
CA GLY A 126 0.74 -8.42 -14.55
C GLY A 126 1.55 -8.99 -13.38
N ARG A 127 2.69 -9.59 -13.63
CA ARG A 127 3.51 -10.22 -12.58
C ARG A 127 4.11 -9.19 -11.63
N GLU A 128 4.64 -8.12 -12.18
CA GLU A 128 5.43 -7.14 -11.46
C GLU A 128 4.59 -6.14 -10.65
N TYR A 129 5.25 -5.47 -9.76
CA TYR A 129 4.78 -4.29 -9.05
C TYR A 129 5.96 -3.44 -8.63
N ALA A 130 5.74 -2.15 -8.43
CA ALA A 130 6.66 -1.29 -7.70
C ALA A 130 6.08 -0.99 -6.32
N ALA A 131 6.95 -0.82 -5.34
CA ALA A 131 6.57 -0.40 -4.00
C ALA A 131 7.67 0.50 -3.42
N ILE A 132 7.32 1.76 -3.22
CA ILE A 132 8.22 2.78 -2.68
C ILE A 132 7.72 3.17 -1.29
N SER A 133 8.62 3.21 -0.31
CA SER A 133 8.30 3.68 1.04
C SER A 133 8.37 5.19 1.12
N TYR A 134 7.41 5.80 1.84
CA TYR A 134 7.34 7.24 2.01
C TYR A 134 7.25 7.64 3.48
N ASN A 135 7.72 8.83 3.78
CA ASN A 135 7.52 9.44 5.08
C ASN A 135 6.05 9.91 5.22
N VAL A 136 5.54 9.96 6.44
CA VAL A 136 4.19 10.49 6.72
C VAL A 136 4.00 11.93 6.23
N ARG A 137 5.08 12.70 6.18
CA ARG A 137 5.06 14.11 5.69
C ARG A 137 4.70 14.19 4.21
N ASP A 138 5.06 13.17 3.44
CA ASP A 138 4.84 13.11 1.99
C ASP A 138 3.44 12.58 1.64
N LYS A 139 2.70 12.09 2.62
CA LYS A 139 1.40 11.42 2.45
C LYS A 139 0.42 12.22 1.59
N GLU A 140 0.24 13.51 1.89
CA GLU A 140 -0.74 14.34 1.19
C GLU A 140 -0.32 14.60 -0.28
N MET A 141 0.97 14.72 -0.55
CA MET A 141 1.51 14.82 -1.90
C MET A 141 1.14 13.59 -2.72
N ILE A 142 1.38 12.38 -2.18
CA ILE A 142 1.07 11.13 -2.87
C ILE A 142 -0.45 10.93 -3.02
N VAL A 143 -1.25 11.30 -2.01
CA VAL A 143 -2.71 11.27 -2.12
C VAL A 143 -3.21 12.13 -3.28
N ASN A 144 -2.66 13.36 -3.43
CA ASN A 144 -3.03 14.26 -4.51
C ASN A 144 -2.56 13.75 -5.87
N TYR A 145 -1.38 13.17 -5.94
CA TYR A 145 -0.88 12.50 -7.14
C TYR A 145 -1.83 11.37 -7.60
N ILE A 146 -2.23 10.47 -6.70
CA ILE A 146 -3.16 9.38 -7.02
C ILE A 146 -4.55 9.90 -7.42
N LYS A 147 -5.01 11.02 -6.83
CA LYS A 147 -6.27 11.65 -7.24
C LYS A 147 -6.22 12.23 -8.65
N GLY A 148 -5.07 12.74 -9.06
CA GLY A 148 -4.84 13.37 -10.35
C GLY A 148 -4.61 12.42 -11.52
N GLN A 149 -4.60 11.09 -11.28
CA GLN A 149 -4.21 10.08 -12.28
C GLN A 149 -4.98 10.20 -13.60
N LYS A 150 -6.30 10.39 -13.57
CA LYS A 150 -7.12 10.48 -14.79
C LYS A 150 -6.77 11.70 -15.64
N GLU A 151 -6.40 12.82 -15.01
CA GLU A 151 -5.95 14.01 -15.75
C GLU A 151 -4.53 13.85 -16.28
N HIS A 152 -3.65 13.26 -15.46
CA HIS A 152 -2.26 12.99 -15.81
C HIS A 152 -2.17 12.10 -17.06
N HIS A 153 -2.95 11.03 -17.13
CA HIS A 153 -2.95 10.06 -18.23
C HIS A 153 -3.61 10.54 -19.52
N ARG A 154 -4.15 11.77 -19.57
CA ARG A 154 -4.54 12.38 -20.84
C ARG A 154 -3.34 12.66 -21.75
N VAL A 155 -2.15 12.82 -21.18
CA VAL A 155 -0.96 13.25 -21.92
C VAL A 155 0.26 12.34 -21.70
N VAL A 156 0.25 11.48 -20.68
CA VAL A 156 1.38 10.60 -20.32
C VAL A 156 0.93 9.15 -20.37
N SER A 157 1.71 8.30 -21.05
CA SER A 157 1.45 6.85 -21.07
C SER A 157 1.82 6.22 -19.73
N PHE A 158 1.19 5.06 -19.39
CA PHE A 158 1.58 4.29 -18.20
C PHE A 158 3.07 3.91 -18.21
N ALA A 159 3.61 3.51 -19.35
CA ALA A 159 5.01 3.11 -19.46
C ALA A 159 5.96 4.26 -19.11
N ASP A 160 5.67 5.48 -19.59
CA ASP A 160 6.48 6.67 -19.30
C ASP A 160 6.35 7.08 -17.83
N GLU A 161 5.12 7.11 -17.30
CA GLU A 161 4.87 7.39 -15.89
C GLU A 161 5.58 6.38 -14.98
N TYR A 162 5.45 5.08 -15.28
CA TYR A 162 6.04 4.03 -14.47
C TYR A 162 7.56 4.08 -14.49
N ARG A 163 8.16 4.40 -15.65
CA ARG A 163 9.59 4.62 -15.80
C ARG A 163 10.05 5.83 -14.98
N GLN A 164 9.35 6.94 -15.08
CA GLN A 164 9.62 8.15 -14.31
C GLN A 164 9.52 7.86 -12.81
N PHE A 165 8.44 7.22 -12.37
CA PHE A 165 8.22 6.83 -10.97
C PHE A 165 9.38 6.01 -10.41
N LEU A 166 9.86 5.00 -11.14
CA LEU A 166 10.99 4.18 -10.73
C LEU A 166 12.29 4.99 -10.66
N THR A 167 12.57 5.79 -11.69
CA THR A 167 13.81 6.57 -11.81
C THR A 167 13.92 7.65 -10.73
N GLU A 168 12.85 8.39 -10.48
CA GLU A 168 12.78 9.44 -9.44
C GLU A 168 12.97 8.87 -8.03
N ASN A 169 12.62 7.62 -7.83
CA ASN A 169 12.81 6.92 -6.57
C ASN A 169 14.12 6.11 -6.50
N GLY A 170 15.05 6.33 -7.45
CA GLY A 170 16.38 5.72 -7.45
C GLY A 170 16.40 4.22 -7.78
N VAL A 171 15.33 3.69 -8.36
CA VAL A 171 15.26 2.30 -8.78
C VAL A 171 15.96 2.12 -10.12
N VAL A 172 16.92 1.21 -10.18
CA VAL A 172 17.60 0.85 -11.43
C VAL A 172 16.69 -0.06 -12.26
N ILE A 173 16.26 0.42 -13.41
CA ILE A 173 15.42 -0.34 -14.33
C ILE A 173 16.28 -1.33 -15.11
N ARG A 174 15.87 -2.60 -15.11
CA ARG A 174 16.42 -3.63 -15.98
C ARG A 174 15.50 -3.77 -17.17
N GLU A 175 15.93 -3.26 -18.32
CA GLU A 175 15.09 -3.18 -19.52
C GLU A 175 14.55 -4.52 -20.00
N GLU A 176 15.31 -5.60 -19.80
CA GLU A 176 14.89 -6.95 -20.14
C GLU A 176 13.66 -7.45 -19.35
N TYR A 177 13.35 -6.81 -18.22
CA TYR A 177 12.19 -7.14 -17.36
C TYR A 177 11.15 -6.03 -17.31
N PHE A 178 11.43 -4.87 -17.91
CA PHE A 178 10.53 -3.73 -17.84
C PHE A 178 9.22 -3.99 -18.59
N LEU A 179 8.12 -4.04 -17.85
CA LEU A 179 6.76 -4.32 -18.36
C LEU A 179 6.63 -5.66 -19.11
N THR A 180 7.44 -6.64 -18.75
CA THR A 180 7.28 -8.03 -19.26
C THR A 180 6.31 -8.81 -18.39
N ASP A 181 5.61 -9.81 -18.97
CA ASP A 181 4.67 -10.72 -18.26
C ASP A 181 5.11 -12.16 -18.35
#